data_1b80606ec51e398f0382c7ccf84c9fd5
#
_entry.id   1b80606ec51e398f0382c7ccf84c9fd5
#
_cell.length_a   1.000
_cell.length_b   1.000
_cell.length_c   1.000
_cell.angle_alpha   90.00
_cell.angle_beta   90.00
_cell.angle_gamma   90.00
#
_symmetry.space_group_name_H-M   'P 1'
#
loop_
_entity.id
_entity.type
_entity.pdbx_description
1 polymer ?
#
loop_
_entity_poly.entity_id
_entity_poly.type
_entity_poly.pdbx_seq_one_letter_code
_entity_poly.pdbx_strand_id
1 'polypeptide(L)'
;MSKQTVKNKLHKLTFPQQKEEQPKKKAVEFLYIDADEDHVSLQFKEKKGDLETGENNWKNNCVLAKLVYVYEGIEPECPKSKRHKLVNPHYFSGVYDGADNAELWDEVYAYLDSHYDLKKVKKIYLNADGGTWIQSGKKRIAGITSVLDEFHLQKYLLKMTSHLKDSADDARKEICDAVKSGTKADFQSVVGQLKVCAETEATEKRIEESGAYILSNWTAAKIRLKDRETVKGCSAEGHVSHVLSSRMSSRPMGWSRTGVDKMAHLRAYYWNGGDMLELVRQQERELPVAAGTENEVLSCESMLRWERHRHNKLGKYIESINHSVSTEVKKYAWFHAHIWGL
;
A
#
# COMPACT_ATOMS: atom_id res chain seq x y z
N MET A 1 -5.02 17.71 -22.10
CA MET A 1 -4.51 16.33 -22.31
C MET A 1 -5.70 15.37 -22.25
N SER A 2 -5.82 14.40 -23.17
CA SER A 2 -6.94 13.44 -23.15
C SER A 2 -6.75 12.39 -22.04
N LYS A 3 -7.86 11.78 -21.58
CA LYS A 3 -7.80 10.65 -20.61
C LYS A 3 -6.94 9.50 -21.14
N GLN A 4 -7.03 9.21 -22.44
CA GLN A 4 -6.22 8.16 -23.08
C GLN A 4 -4.74 8.48 -23.06
N THR A 5 -4.35 9.75 -23.26
CA THR A 5 -2.95 10.18 -23.16
C THR A 5 -2.40 9.98 -21.76
N VAL A 6 -3.18 10.31 -20.70
CA VAL A 6 -2.78 10.08 -19.30
C VAL A 6 -2.59 8.60 -19.04
N LYS A 7 -3.55 7.75 -19.45
CA LYS A 7 -3.45 6.29 -19.34
C LYS A 7 -2.18 5.76 -20.01
N ASN A 8 -1.92 6.16 -21.26
CA ASN A 8 -0.77 5.68 -22.01
C ASN A 8 0.55 6.09 -21.35
N LYS A 9 0.63 7.32 -20.82
CA LYS A 9 1.82 7.77 -20.06
C LYS A 9 2.01 6.97 -18.80
N LEU A 10 0.96 6.74 -18.01
CA LEU A 10 1.04 5.91 -16.80
C LEU A 10 1.52 4.49 -17.11
N HIS A 11 0.99 3.84 -18.15
CA HIS A 11 1.35 2.47 -18.53
C HIS A 11 2.82 2.32 -18.97
N LYS A 12 3.42 3.41 -19.47
CA LYS A 12 4.82 3.42 -19.93
C LYS A 12 5.81 3.86 -18.87
N LEU A 13 5.35 4.21 -17.66
CA LEU A 13 6.26 4.65 -16.60
C LEU A 13 7.31 3.59 -16.29
N THR A 14 8.55 4.02 -16.29
CA THR A 14 9.71 3.31 -15.76
C THR A 14 10.18 4.03 -14.50
N PHE A 15 10.61 3.27 -13.51
CA PHE A 15 11.08 3.83 -12.25
C PHE A 15 12.59 3.65 -12.15
N PRO A 16 13.34 4.67 -11.71
CA PRO A 16 14.77 4.51 -11.51
C PRO A 16 15.02 3.43 -10.46
N GLN A 17 15.93 2.52 -10.77
CA GLN A 17 16.45 1.64 -9.75
C GLN A 17 17.19 2.51 -8.73
N GLN A 18 16.76 2.46 -7.48
CA GLN A 18 17.40 3.20 -6.40
C GLN A 18 18.79 2.60 -6.15
N LYS A 19 19.77 3.06 -6.90
CA LYS A 19 21.19 2.85 -6.61
C LYS A 19 21.71 4.00 -5.73
N GLU A 20 21.11 4.19 -4.58
CA GLU A 20 21.76 5.00 -3.56
C GLU A 20 22.78 4.10 -2.86
N GLU A 21 24.02 4.17 -3.31
CA GLU A 21 25.15 3.71 -2.53
C GLU A 21 25.24 4.59 -1.27
N GLN A 22 24.63 4.14 -0.19
CA GLN A 22 24.75 4.81 1.09
C GLN A 22 26.21 4.66 1.56
N PRO A 23 26.96 5.73 1.74
CA PRO A 23 28.39 5.68 2.05
C PRO A 23 28.69 4.98 3.39
N LYS A 24 27.68 4.84 4.26
CA LYS A 24 27.79 4.14 5.55
C LYS A 24 26.46 3.53 5.95
N LYS A 25 26.46 2.20 6.07
CA LYS A 25 25.30 1.45 6.56
C LYS A 25 24.92 1.89 7.98
N LYS A 26 23.63 2.11 8.21
CA LYS A 26 23.10 2.54 9.50
C LYS A 26 23.06 1.38 10.49
N ALA A 27 23.50 1.60 11.71
CA ALA A 27 23.41 0.64 12.79
C ALA A 27 22.11 0.88 13.58
N VAL A 28 21.23 -0.11 13.60
CA VAL A 28 19.97 -0.11 14.36
C VAL A 28 19.81 -1.43 15.11
N GLU A 29 19.13 -1.43 16.25
CA GLU A 29 18.89 -2.65 17.01
C GLU A 29 17.70 -3.46 16.52
N PHE A 30 16.66 -2.78 16.07
CA PHE A 30 15.42 -3.37 15.61
C PHE A 30 15.01 -2.78 14.28
N LEU A 31 14.45 -3.61 13.42
CA LEU A 31 13.78 -3.21 12.19
C LEU A 31 12.38 -3.79 12.18
N TYR A 32 11.47 -3.06 11.61
CA TYR A 32 10.07 -3.43 11.49
C TYR A 32 9.69 -3.43 10.01
N ILE A 33 8.97 -4.46 9.62
CA ILE A 33 8.40 -4.60 8.29
C ILE A 33 6.91 -4.84 8.49
N ASP A 34 6.09 -4.04 7.86
CA ASP A 34 4.66 -4.27 7.79
C ASP A 34 4.30 -4.62 6.35
N ALA A 35 3.40 -5.57 6.17
CA ALA A 35 2.99 -6.07 4.86
C ALA A 35 1.48 -6.29 4.83
N ASP A 36 0.81 -5.76 3.80
CA ASP A 36 -0.63 -5.87 3.60
C ASP A 36 -0.98 -5.56 2.13
N GLU A 37 -2.23 -5.72 1.71
CA GLU A 37 -2.67 -5.53 0.33
C GLU A 37 -3.95 -4.71 0.19
N ASP A 38 -4.11 -4.08 -0.98
CA ASP A 38 -5.34 -3.42 -1.41
C ASP A 38 -6.03 -4.22 -2.51
N HIS A 39 -7.33 -4.43 -2.35
CA HIS A 39 -8.18 -5.13 -3.32
C HIS A 39 -8.72 -4.14 -4.35
N VAL A 40 -8.09 -4.07 -5.52
CA VAL A 40 -8.39 -3.11 -6.56
C VAL A 40 -9.27 -3.71 -7.65
N SER A 41 -10.43 -3.11 -7.91
CA SER A 41 -11.35 -3.57 -8.94
C SER A 41 -10.80 -3.32 -10.34
N LEU A 42 -10.83 -4.35 -11.18
CA LEU A 42 -10.45 -4.28 -12.60
C LEU A 42 -11.64 -3.89 -13.48
N GLN A 43 -11.33 -3.36 -14.66
CA GLN A 43 -12.32 -3.13 -15.72
C GLN A 43 -12.79 -4.46 -16.30
N PHE A 44 -14.06 -4.54 -16.65
CA PHE A 44 -14.57 -5.65 -17.44
C PHE A 44 -13.92 -5.67 -18.83
N LYS A 45 -13.65 -6.86 -19.38
CA LYS A 45 -12.94 -7.00 -20.67
C LYS A 45 -13.77 -6.50 -21.85
N GLU A 46 -14.97 -7.02 -22.01
CA GLU A 46 -15.84 -6.75 -23.13
C GLU A 46 -17.14 -6.05 -22.70
N LYS A 47 -17.84 -6.63 -21.74
CA LYS A 47 -19.11 -6.10 -21.23
C LYS A 47 -19.18 -6.16 -19.71
N LYS A 48 -20.10 -5.38 -19.14
CA LYS A 48 -20.34 -5.38 -17.69
C LYS A 48 -20.72 -6.81 -17.22
N GLY A 49 -19.98 -7.30 -16.22
CA GLY A 49 -20.16 -8.65 -15.67
C GLY A 49 -19.25 -9.71 -16.29
N ASP A 50 -18.40 -9.35 -17.26
CA ASP A 50 -17.36 -10.22 -17.80
C ASP A 50 -16.17 -10.29 -16.83
N LEU A 51 -16.23 -11.27 -15.92
CA LEU A 51 -15.27 -11.44 -14.84
C LEU A 51 -14.16 -12.40 -15.27
N GLU A 52 -12.92 -12.11 -14.87
CA GLU A 52 -11.83 -13.05 -14.99
C GLU A 52 -12.05 -14.23 -14.02
N THR A 53 -11.72 -15.44 -14.47
CA THR A 53 -11.71 -16.61 -13.63
C THR A 53 -10.31 -16.77 -13.04
N GLY A 54 -10.18 -16.67 -11.71
CA GLY A 54 -8.93 -16.90 -10.99
C GLY A 54 -8.58 -18.40 -10.89
N GLU A 55 -7.41 -18.69 -10.34
CA GLU A 55 -6.88 -20.06 -10.18
C GLU A 55 -7.83 -21.01 -9.43
N ASN A 56 -8.69 -20.48 -8.57
CA ASN A 56 -9.66 -21.25 -7.77
C ASN A 56 -11.05 -21.33 -8.41
N ASN A 57 -11.18 -21.12 -9.71
CA ASN A 57 -12.48 -21.05 -10.42
C ASN A 57 -13.45 -19.93 -9.92
N TRP A 58 -12.97 -19.03 -9.11
CA TRP A 58 -13.75 -17.87 -8.66
C TRP A 58 -13.67 -16.77 -9.72
N LYS A 59 -14.84 -16.33 -10.17
CA LYS A 59 -14.94 -15.17 -11.05
C LYS A 59 -14.72 -13.92 -10.21
N ASN A 60 -13.55 -13.36 -10.31
CA ASN A 60 -13.20 -12.14 -9.58
C ASN A 60 -12.63 -11.08 -10.53
N ASN A 61 -13.16 -9.88 -10.45
CA ASN A 61 -12.63 -8.74 -11.20
C ASN A 61 -11.80 -7.84 -10.28
N CYS A 62 -10.88 -8.45 -9.54
CA CYS A 62 -10.05 -7.79 -8.56
C CYS A 62 -8.59 -8.22 -8.71
N VAL A 63 -7.67 -7.31 -8.46
CA VAL A 63 -6.24 -7.58 -8.35
C VAL A 63 -5.72 -7.07 -7.01
N LEU A 64 -4.75 -7.76 -6.44
CA LEU A 64 -4.11 -7.39 -5.19
C LEU A 64 -2.92 -6.48 -5.47
N ALA A 65 -3.01 -5.23 -5.03
CA ALA A 65 -1.87 -4.33 -4.98
C ALA A 65 -1.20 -4.49 -3.61
N LYS A 66 0.02 -5.01 -3.59
CA LYS A 66 0.75 -5.31 -2.36
C LYS A 66 1.52 -4.10 -1.90
N LEU A 67 1.54 -3.91 -0.59
CA LEU A 67 2.32 -2.88 0.08
C LEU A 67 3.19 -3.54 1.15
N VAL A 68 4.49 -3.30 1.06
CA VAL A 68 5.45 -3.64 2.12
C VAL A 68 6.18 -2.35 2.47
N TYR A 69 6.39 -2.11 3.75
CA TYR A 69 7.23 -1.00 4.15
C TYR A 69 8.10 -1.36 5.35
N VAL A 70 9.30 -0.79 5.35
CA VAL A 70 10.33 -0.96 6.38
C VAL A 70 10.44 0.32 7.18
N TYR A 71 10.59 0.20 8.51
CA TYR A 71 10.79 1.37 9.37
C TYR A 71 11.62 1.00 10.62
N GLU A 72 12.16 2.01 11.28
CA GLU A 72 13.09 1.84 12.41
C GLU A 72 12.40 1.89 13.77
N GLY A 73 11.18 2.37 13.83
CA GLY A 73 10.42 2.51 15.05
C GLY A 73 9.21 3.41 14.88
N ILE A 74 8.55 3.70 15.99
CA ILE A 74 7.39 4.58 16.06
C ILE A 74 7.66 5.63 17.14
N GLU A 75 7.43 6.90 16.81
CA GLU A 75 7.59 8.02 17.72
C GLU A 75 6.35 8.95 17.69
N PRO A 76 6.09 9.75 18.74
CA PRO A 76 5.06 10.76 18.68
C PRO A 76 5.31 11.75 17.55
N GLU A 77 4.26 12.16 16.82
CA GLU A 77 4.35 13.13 15.71
C GLU A 77 4.96 14.48 16.18
N CYS A 78 4.61 14.90 17.38
CA CYS A 78 5.22 16.04 18.07
C CYS A 78 5.16 15.82 19.61
N PRO A 79 5.91 16.59 20.42
CA PRO A 79 5.86 16.48 21.88
C PRO A 79 4.42 16.59 22.39
N LYS A 80 3.98 15.61 23.18
CA LYS A 80 2.63 15.48 23.74
C LYS A 80 1.53 15.06 22.73
N SER A 81 1.86 14.76 21.47
CA SER A 81 0.87 14.24 20.52
C SER A 81 0.46 12.82 20.89
N LYS A 82 -0.84 12.53 20.79
CA LYS A 82 -1.35 11.15 20.81
C LYS A 82 -1.18 10.45 19.47
N ARG A 83 -0.87 11.21 18.41
CA ARG A 83 -0.59 10.66 17.08
C ARG A 83 0.87 10.25 17.02
N HIS A 84 1.11 9.16 16.33
CA HIS A 84 2.44 8.61 16.13
C HIS A 84 2.78 8.58 14.65
N LYS A 85 4.05 8.69 14.34
CA LYS A 85 4.61 8.55 12.99
C LYS A 85 5.68 7.47 12.99
N LEU A 86 5.90 6.87 11.83
CA LEU A 86 6.99 5.92 11.62
C LEU A 86 8.33 6.66 11.49
N VAL A 87 9.36 6.06 12.00
CA VAL A 87 10.74 6.57 11.87
C VAL A 87 11.36 6.00 10.62
N ASN A 88 11.73 6.87 9.68
CA ASN A 88 12.37 6.53 8.40
C ASN A 88 11.64 5.41 7.61
N PRO A 89 10.35 5.56 7.31
CA PRO A 89 9.63 4.56 6.54
C PRO A 89 10.09 4.53 5.08
N HIS A 90 10.22 3.33 4.52
CA HIS A 90 10.47 3.11 3.11
C HIS A 90 9.47 2.09 2.54
N TYR A 91 8.83 2.42 1.42
CA TYR A 91 7.69 1.72 0.85
C TYR A 91 8.05 0.97 -0.43
N PHE A 92 7.52 -0.24 -0.57
CA PHE A 92 7.57 -1.07 -1.76
C PHE A 92 6.14 -1.44 -2.14
N SER A 93 5.77 -1.33 -3.39
CA SER A 93 4.42 -1.65 -3.81
C SER A 93 4.34 -1.96 -5.29
N GLY A 94 3.48 -2.92 -5.64
CA GLY A 94 3.24 -3.36 -7.01
C GLY A 94 2.21 -4.48 -7.06
N VAL A 95 2.02 -5.03 -8.25
CA VAL A 95 1.18 -6.22 -8.49
C VAL A 95 2.08 -7.40 -8.74
N TYR A 96 2.22 -8.27 -7.77
CA TYR A 96 3.05 -9.47 -7.82
C TYR A 96 2.17 -10.69 -7.57
N ASP A 97 2.22 -11.69 -8.45
CA ASP A 97 1.45 -12.92 -8.33
C ASP A 97 2.34 -14.15 -8.32
N GLY A 98 1.87 -15.22 -7.72
CA GLY A 98 2.56 -16.51 -7.71
C GLY A 98 4.03 -16.40 -7.35
N ALA A 99 4.91 -16.75 -8.30
CA ALA A 99 6.36 -16.71 -8.12
C ALA A 99 6.93 -15.30 -8.00
N ASP A 100 6.28 -14.30 -8.62
CA ASP A 100 6.75 -12.89 -8.65
C ASP A 100 6.73 -12.26 -7.26
N ASN A 101 6.00 -12.85 -6.30
CA ASN A 101 6.07 -12.42 -4.90
C ASN A 101 7.49 -12.45 -4.33
N ALA A 102 8.35 -13.32 -4.89
CA ALA A 102 9.73 -13.38 -4.49
C ALA A 102 10.51 -12.12 -4.88
N GLU A 103 10.20 -11.50 -6.02
CA GLU A 103 10.84 -10.27 -6.51
C GLU A 103 10.61 -9.12 -5.55
N LEU A 104 9.36 -8.93 -5.08
CA LEU A 104 9.06 -7.92 -4.07
C LEU A 104 9.92 -8.09 -2.81
N TRP A 105 10.08 -9.33 -2.33
CA TRP A 105 10.87 -9.59 -1.13
C TRP A 105 12.38 -9.50 -1.36
N ASP A 106 12.84 -9.76 -2.58
CA ASP A 106 14.23 -9.54 -2.98
C ASP A 106 14.56 -8.03 -3.03
N GLU A 107 13.62 -7.18 -3.49
CA GLU A 107 13.74 -5.71 -3.41
C GLU A 107 13.82 -5.22 -1.96
N VAL A 108 12.95 -5.72 -1.08
CA VAL A 108 12.96 -5.40 0.34
C VAL A 108 14.30 -5.81 0.97
N TYR A 109 14.80 -7.02 0.67
CA TYR A 109 16.08 -7.48 1.19
C TYR A 109 17.25 -6.64 0.67
N ALA A 110 17.28 -6.31 -0.60
CA ALA A 110 18.31 -5.46 -1.21
C ALA A 110 18.37 -4.08 -0.53
N TYR A 111 17.21 -3.50 -0.23
CA TYR A 111 17.12 -2.26 0.54
C TYR A 111 17.70 -2.42 1.95
N LEU A 112 17.29 -3.45 2.69
CA LEU A 112 17.79 -3.72 4.03
C LEU A 112 19.31 -3.89 4.01
N ASP A 113 19.83 -4.67 3.09
CA ASP A 113 21.28 -4.93 3.00
C ASP A 113 22.07 -3.68 2.59
N SER A 114 21.52 -2.84 1.72
CA SER A 114 22.21 -1.62 1.28
C SER A 114 22.22 -0.52 2.35
N HIS A 115 21.16 -0.39 3.15
CA HIS A 115 20.98 0.74 4.07
C HIS A 115 21.39 0.43 5.51
N TYR A 116 21.32 -0.84 5.95
CA TYR A 116 21.54 -1.21 7.35
C TYR A 116 22.70 -2.18 7.54
N ASP A 117 23.41 -2.03 8.66
CA ASP A 117 24.39 -3.02 9.11
C ASP A 117 23.63 -4.18 9.77
N LEU A 118 23.21 -5.15 8.95
CA LEU A 118 22.40 -6.29 9.39
C LEU A 118 23.09 -7.14 10.47
N LYS A 119 24.42 -7.05 10.64
CA LYS A 119 25.15 -7.73 11.71
C LYS A 119 24.87 -7.14 13.10
N LYS A 120 24.43 -5.88 13.15
CA LYS A 120 24.08 -5.18 14.39
C LYS A 120 22.59 -5.23 14.71
N VAL A 121 21.77 -5.66 13.77
CA VAL A 121 20.32 -5.79 13.96
C VAL A 121 20.05 -7.01 14.83
N LYS A 122 19.46 -6.79 16.00
CA LYS A 122 19.10 -7.85 16.93
C LYS A 122 17.90 -8.66 16.46
N LYS A 123 16.88 -7.99 15.92
CA LYS A 123 15.65 -8.62 15.38
C LYS A 123 15.05 -7.79 14.25
N ILE A 124 14.49 -8.49 13.28
CA ILE A 124 13.62 -7.93 12.25
C ILE A 124 12.22 -8.47 12.48
N TYR A 125 11.27 -7.61 12.81
CA TYR A 125 9.88 -7.99 13.03
C TYR A 125 9.08 -7.82 11.73
N LEU A 126 8.30 -8.84 11.35
CA LEU A 126 7.37 -8.79 10.23
C LEU A 126 5.95 -8.84 10.78
N ASN A 127 5.27 -7.71 10.75
CA ASN A 127 3.87 -7.57 11.12
C ASN A 127 2.99 -7.85 9.91
N ALA A 128 2.08 -8.82 10.03
CA ALA A 128 1.21 -9.22 8.93
C ALA A 128 0.00 -10.00 9.43
N ASP A 129 -0.99 -10.13 8.55
CA ASP A 129 -2.19 -10.93 8.78
C ASP A 129 -1.98 -12.44 8.63
N GLY A 130 -0.83 -12.87 8.15
CA GLY A 130 -0.50 -14.27 7.90
C GLY A 130 -0.74 -14.73 6.45
N GLY A 131 -0.99 -13.84 5.52
CA GLY A 131 -1.18 -14.11 4.10
C GLY A 131 -0.05 -14.96 3.48
N THR A 132 -0.40 -15.82 2.54
CA THR A 132 0.56 -16.79 1.96
C THR A 132 1.72 -16.10 1.23
N TRP A 133 1.46 -15.00 0.55
CA TRP A 133 2.50 -14.23 -0.15
C TRP A 133 3.51 -13.60 0.82
N ILE A 134 3.07 -13.28 2.04
CA ILE A 134 3.94 -12.74 3.08
C ILE A 134 4.86 -13.82 3.66
N GLN A 135 4.42 -15.08 3.66
CA GLN A 135 5.26 -16.20 4.08
C GLN A 135 6.47 -16.40 3.16
N SER A 136 6.42 -15.94 1.90
CA SER A 136 7.57 -15.96 1.01
C SER A 136 8.71 -15.07 1.49
N GLY A 137 8.39 -13.95 2.15
CA GLY A 137 9.37 -13.04 2.77
C GLY A 137 10.20 -13.69 3.86
N LYS A 138 9.62 -14.60 4.64
CA LYS A 138 10.35 -15.36 5.66
C LYS A 138 11.46 -16.24 5.08
N LYS A 139 11.29 -16.69 3.84
CA LYS A 139 12.29 -17.53 3.15
C LYS A 139 13.41 -16.69 2.53
N ARG A 140 13.13 -15.41 2.26
CA ARG A 140 14.07 -14.50 1.58
C ARG A 140 14.93 -13.69 2.55
N ILE A 141 14.37 -13.29 3.69
CA ILE A 141 15.06 -12.48 4.68
C ILE A 141 15.34 -13.34 5.91
N ALA A 142 16.60 -13.69 6.11
CA ALA A 142 17.01 -14.48 7.26
C ALA A 142 16.79 -13.74 8.58
N GLY A 143 16.38 -14.47 9.64
CA GLY A 143 16.21 -13.89 10.99
C GLY A 143 14.93 -13.11 11.22
N ILE A 144 13.99 -13.09 10.26
CA ILE A 144 12.67 -12.49 10.43
C ILE A 144 11.89 -13.18 11.55
N THR A 145 11.32 -12.38 12.44
CA THR A 145 10.37 -12.78 13.48
C THR A 145 8.97 -12.34 13.07
N SER A 146 8.12 -13.28 12.68
CA SER A 146 6.72 -12.95 12.32
C SER A 146 5.92 -12.61 13.56
N VAL A 147 5.12 -11.57 13.44
CA VAL A 147 4.21 -11.05 14.45
C VAL A 147 2.84 -10.88 13.82
N LEU A 148 1.81 -11.37 14.50
CA LEU A 148 0.45 -11.18 14.02
C LEU A 148 0.06 -9.72 14.15
N ASP A 149 -0.55 -9.19 13.10
CA ASP A 149 -1.08 -7.83 13.09
C ASP A 149 -2.08 -7.62 14.24
N GLU A 150 -1.94 -6.51 14.96
CA GLU A 150 -2.78 -6.18 16.12
C GLU A 150 -4.25 -5.99 15.72
N PHE A 151 -4.51 -5.35 14.57
CA PHE A 151 -5.88 -5.15 14.09
C PHE A 151 -6.57 -6.49 13.83
N HIS A 152 -5.90 -7.41 13.13
CA HIS A 152 -6.44 -8.74 12.84
C HIS A 152 -6.60 -9.57 14.11
N LEU A 153 -5.64 -9.54 15.03
CA LEU A 153 -5.77 -10.21 16.33
C LEU A 153 -7.03 -9.71 17.06
N GLN A 154 -7.19 -8.41 17.22
CA GLN A 154 -8.35 -7.83 17.91
C GLN A 154 -9.66 -8.13 17.18
N LYS A 155 -9.69 -8.09 15.86
CA LYS A 155 -10.84 -8.44 15.02
C LYS A 155 -11.32 -9.87 15.29
N TYR A 156 -10.41 -10.85 15.37
CA TYR A 156 -10.76 -12.22 15.63
C TYR A 156 -11.13 -12.46 17.09
N LEU A 157 -10.49 -11.81 18.05
CA LEU A 157 -10.91 -11.83 19.45
C LEU A 157 -12.33 -11.29 19.62
N LEU A 158 -12.66 -10.17 18.99
CA LEU A 158 -14.02 -9.60 18.98
C LEU A 158 -15.04 -10.56 18.35
N LYS A 159 -14.70 -11.19 17.22
CA LYS A 159 -15.56 -12.17 16.57
C LYS A 159 -15.88 -13.36 17.47
N MET A 160 -14.94 -13.80 18.30
CA MET A 160 -15.11 -14.92 19.22
C MET A 160 -15.95 -14.55 20.44
N THR A 161 -15.95 -13.30 20.88
CA THR A 161 -16.51 -12.91 22.18
C THR A 161 -17.73 -12.02 22.12
N SER A 162 -18.05 -11.42 20.94
CA SER A 162 -19.13 -10.43 20.81
C SER A 162 -20.53 -10.92 21.21
N HIS A 163 -20.77 -12.22 21.25
CA HIS A 163 -22.06 -12.81 21.68
C HIS A 163 -22.22 -12.83 23.20
N LEU A 164 -21.17 -12.67 23.96
CA LEU A 164 -21.17 -12.76 25.44
C LEU A 164 -21.58 -11.46 26.13
N LYS A 165 -21.86 -10.41 25.39
CA LYS A 165 -22.31 -9.11 25.92
C LYS A 165 -21.39 -8.58 27.03
N ASP A 166 -21.88 -8.54 28.27
CA ASP A 166 -21.15 -7.99 29.43
C ASP A 166 -19.89 -8.81 29.81
N SER A 167 -19.87 -10.10 29.52
CA SER A 167 -18.73 -10.99 29.81
C SER A 167 -17.69 -11.03 28.67
N ALA A 168 -17.90 -10.25 27.58
CA ALA A 168 -17.00 -10.29 26.42
C ALA A 168 -15.57 -9.85 26.72
N ASP A 169 -15.38 -8.90 27.64
CA ASP A 169 -14.07 -8.39 28.01
C ASP A 169 -13.28 -9.41 28.84
N ASP A 170 -13.93 -10.10 29.78
CA ASP A 170 -13.33 -11.16 30.59
C ASP A 170 -12.93 -12.33 29.69
N ALA A 171 -13.80 -12.76 28.80
CA ALA A 171 -13.51 -13.81 27.82
C ALA A 171 -12.32 -13.43 26.90
N ARG A 172 -12.23 -12.20 26.44
CA ARG A 172 -11.08 -11.73 25.65
C ARG A 172 -9.78 -11.81 26.44
N LYS A 173 -9.81 -11.42 27.70
CA LYS A 173 -8.66 -11.52 28.60
C LYS A 173 -8.23 -12.96 28.77
N GLU A 174 -9.16 -13.87 29.01
CA GLU A 174 -8.88 -15.31 29.17
C GLU A 174 -8.26 -15.90 27.90
N ILE A 175 -8.79 -15.56 26.70
CA ILE A 175 -8.20 -15.97 25.43
C ILE A 175 -6.77 -15.42 25.30
N CYS A 176 -6.55 -14.13 25.60
CA CYS A 176 -5.23 -13.53 25.52
C CYS A 176 -4.24 -14.19 26.49
N ASP A 177 -4.65 -14.52 27.71
CA ASP A 177 -3.82 -15.20 28.73
C ASP A 177 -3.50 -16.63 28.28
N ALA A 178 -4.46 -17.36 27.71
CA ALA A 178 -4.25 -18.68 27.14
C ALA A 178 -3.23 -18.65 25.98
N VAL A 179 -3.30 -17.66 25.08
CA VAL A 179 -2.32 -17.51 24.00
C VAL A 179 -0.95 -17.07 24.54
N LYS A 180 -0.91 -16.10 25.45
CA LYS A 180 0.32 -15.51 25.97
C LYS A 180 1.13 -16.51 26.78
N SER A 181 0.50 -17.21 27.70
CA SER A 181 1.15 -18.04 28.74
C SER A 181 0.88 -19.53 28.61
N GLY A 182 -0.27 -19.90 28.00
CA GLY A 182 -0.71 -21.28 27.87
C GLY A 182 -0.17 -22.00 26.63
N THR A 183 -0.76 -23.18 26.42
CA THR A 183 -0.52 -24.07 25.28
C THR A 183 -1.65 -23.95 24.24
N LYS A 184 -1.47 -24.58 23.09
CA LYS A 184 -2.56 -24.69 22.10
C LYS A 184 -3.77 -25.44 22.64
N ALA A 185 -3.56 -26.43 23.52
CA ALA A 185 -4.62 -27.19 24.15
C ALA A 185 -5.46 -26.33 25.12
N ASP A 186 -4.80 -25.50 25.94
CA ASP A 186 -5.48 -24.55 26.82
C ASP A 186 -6.34 -23.58 26.05
N PHE A 187 -5.82 -23.01 24.95
CA PHE A 187 -6.57 -22.14 24.05
C PHE A 187 -7.77 -22.88 23.43
N GLN A 188 -7.59 -24.11 22.94
CA GLN A 188 -8.68 -24.91 22.38
C GLN A 188 -9.77 -25.21 23.43
N SER A 189 -9.40 -25.40 24.69
CA SER A 189 -10.34 -25.57 25.79
C SER A 189 -11.21 -24.31 25.97
N VAL A 190 -10.59 -23.12 25.95
CA VAL A 190 -11.32 -21.83 26.01
C VAL A 190 -12.25 -21.67 24.80
N VAL A 191 -11.78 -22.00 23.60
CA VAL A 191 -12.62 -21.97 22.39
C VAL A 191 -13.83 -22.91 22.52
N GLY A 192 -13.62 -24.11 23.11
CA GLY A 192 -14.68 -25.07 23.40
C GLY A 192 -15.73 -24.50 24.34
N GLN A 193 -15.33 -23.83 25.41
CA GLN A 193 -16.25 -23.16 26.35
C GLN A 193 -17.05 -22.05 25.67
N LEU A 194 -16.42 -21.22 24.83
CA LEU A 194 -17.11 -20.18 24.08
C LEU A 194 -18.15 -20.74 23.10
N LYS A 195 -17.90 -21.91 22.49
CA LYS A 195 -18.85 -22.60 21.62
C LYS A 195 -20.08 -23.07 22.39
N VAL A 196 -19.92 -23.58 23.62
CA VAL A 196 -21.04 -23.97 24.47
C VAL A 196 -21.97 -22.78 24.79
N CYS A 197 -21.42 -21.57 24.87
CA CYS A 197 -22.19 -20.35 25.10
C CYS A 197 -22.81 -19.77 23.82
N ALA A 198 -22.61 -20.40 22.65
CA ALA A 198 -23.14 -19.90 21.39
C ALA A 198 -24.63 -20.23 21.24
N GLU A 199 -25.48 -19.23 21.02
CA GLU A 199 -26.93 -19.39 20.86
C GLU A 199 -27.33 -19.87 19.45
N THR A 200 -26.46 -19.73 18.45
CA THR A 200 -26.74 -20.06 17.05
C THR A 200 -25.55 -20.76 16.39
N GLU A 201 -25.86 -21.67 15.44
CA GLU A 201 -24.84 -22.34 14.62
C GLU A 201 -23.89 -21.36 13.88
N ALA A 202 -24.42 -20.22 13.42
CA ALA A 202 -23.63 -19.18 12.79
C ALA A 202 -22.59 -18.56 13.76
N THR A 203 -22.95 -18.41 15.03
CA THR A 203 -22.03 -17.94 16.08
C THR A 203 -20.98 -18.99 16.39
N GLU A 204 -21.38 -20.26 16.52
CA GLU A 204 -20.45 -21.37 16.73
C GLU A 204 -19.41 -21.47 15.63
N LYS A 205 -19.84 -21.45 14.37
CA LYS A 205 -18.96 -21.46 13.19
C LYS A 205 -18.00 -20.27 13.18
N ARG A 206 -18.47 -19.07 13.52
CA ARG A 206 -17.65 -17.87 13.61
C ARG A 206 -16.56 -17.98 14.69
N ILE A 207 -16.87 -18.59 15.84
CA ILE A 207 -15.91 -18.86 16.91
C ILE A 207 -14.86 -19.85 16.42
N GLU A 208 -15.30 -20.94 15.78
CA GLU A 208 -14.41 -21.97 15.26
C GLU A 208 -13.44 -21.44 14.20
N GLU A 209 -13.94 -20.72 13.20
CA GLU A 209 -13.12 -20.08 12.15
C GLU A 209 -12.11 -19.09 12.76
N SER A 210 -12.55 -18.30 13.74
CA SER A 210 -11.67 -17.34 14.42
C SER A 210 -10.59 -18.04 15.27
N GLY A 211 -10.97 -19.12 15.98
CA GLY A 211 -10.04 -19.94 16.72
C GLY A 211 -9.01 -20.62 15.82
N ALA A 212 -9.44 -21.19 14.70
CA ALA A 212 -8.55 -21.79 13.70
C ALA A 212 -7.55 -20.77 13.13
N TYR A 213 -7.97 -19.53 12.88
CA TYR A 213 -7.09 -18.46 12.44
C TYR A 213 -5.99 -18.16 13.46
N ILE A 214 -6.32 -18.04 14.76
CA ILE A 214 -5.33 -17.80 15.81
C ILE A 214 -4.38 -19.00 15.95
N LEU A 215 -4.90 -20.23 15.86
CA LEU A 215 -4.09 -21.44 15.93
C LEU A 215 -3.11 -21.56 14.75
N SER A 216 -3.51 -21.19 13.55
CA SER A 216 -2.64 -21.19 12.36
C SER A 216 -1.52 -20.16 12.49
N ASN A 217 -1.78 -19.04 13.18
CA ASN A 217 -0.84 -17.97 13.45
C ASN A 217 -0.28 -17.99 14.90
N TRP A 218 -0.32 -19.14 15.58
CA TRP A 218 -0.07 -19.27 17.01
C TRP A 218 1.20 -18.57 17.50
N THR A 219 2.33 -18.86 16.87
CA THR A 219 3.63 -18.30 17.28
C THR A 219 3.65 -16.78 17.12
N ALA A 220 3.10 -16.28 16.02
CA ALA A 220 3.04 -14.85 15.74
C ALA A 220 2.10 -14.11 16.70
N ALA A 221 0.95 -14.70 17.04
CA ALA A 221 0.03 -14.19 18.05
C ALA A 221 0.65 -14.17 19.44
N LYS A 222 1.36 -15.24 19.82
CA LYS A 222 2.05 -15.35 21.10
C LYS A 222 3.15 -14.29 21.25
N ILE A 223 3.93 -14.04 20.21
CA ILE A 223 4.95 -12.98 20.19
C ILE A 223 4.29 -11.60 20.35
N ARG A 224 3.21 -11.31 19.62
CA ARG A 224 2.47 -10.05 19.74
C ARG A 224 2.04 -9.78 21.18
N LEU A 225 1.53 -10.79 21.87
CA LEU A 225 1.02 -10.63 23.23
C LEU A 225 2.11 -10.62 24.31
N LYS A 226 3.24 -11.31 24.07
CA LYS A 226 4.36 -11.36 25.03
C LYS A 226 5.27 -10.14 24.95
N ASP A 227 5.64 -9.75 23.75
CA ASP A 227 6.74 -8.80 23.52
C ASP A 227 6.20 -7.38 23.20
N ARG A 228 5.08 -6.99 23.81
CA ARG A 228 4.38 -5.72 23.52
C ARG A 228 5.27 -4.47 23.60
N GLU A 229 6.29 -4.48 24.42
CA GLU A 229 7.21 -3.34 24.59
C GLU A 229 8.16 -3.18 23.39
N THR A 230 8.64 -4.29 22.84
CA THR A 230 9.58 -4.31 21.72
C THR A 230 8.89 -4.42 20.38
N VAL A 231 7.75 -5.11 20.29
CA VAL A 231 6.96 -5.23 19.08
C VAL A 231 6.02 -4.03 18.97
N LYS A 232 6.39 -3.09 18.12
CA LYS A 232 5.56 -1.91 17.86
C LYS A 232 4.27 -2.33 17.16
N GLY A 233 3.21 -1.54 17.38
CA GLY A 233 1.92 -1.77 16.73
C GLY A 233 2.01 -1.69 15.22
N CYS A 234 1.25 -2.53 14.51
CA CYS A 234 1.14 -2.50 13.07
C CYS A 234 0.16 -1.39 12.65
N SER A 235 0.53 -0.66 11.63
CA SER A 235 -0.29 0.38 11.00
C SER A 235 -0.59 0.07 9.52
N ALA A 236 -0.44 -1.20 9.11
CA ALA A 236 -0.51 -1.63 7.71
C ALA A 236 -1.80 -1.20 7.03
N GLU A 237 -2.97 -1.43 7.64
CA GLU A 237 -4.26 -1.01 7.09
C GLU A 237 -4.34 0.52 6.87
N GLY A 238 -3.85 1.32 7.82
CA GLY A 238 -3.77 2.77 7.68
C GLY A 238 -2.86 3.19 6.53
N HIS A 239 -1.70 2.56 6.39
CA HIS A 239 -0.76 2.85 5.30
C HIS A 239 -1.29 2.37 3.95
N VAL A 240 -1.90 1.19 3.86
CA VAL A 240 -2.61 0.73 2.65
C VAL A 240 -3.68 1.74 2.25
N SER A 241 -4.48 2.21 3.21
CA SER A 241 -5.51 3.22 2.96
C SER A 241 -4.92 4.51 2.36
N HIS A 242 -3.86 5.06 2.94
CA HIS A 242 -3.27 6.32 2.50
C HIS A 242 -2.39 6.18 1.26
N VAL A 243 -1.59 5.12 1.19
CA VAL A 243 -0.66 4.91 0.07
C VAL A 243 -1.39 4.43 -1.17
N LEU A 244 -2.29 3.45 -1.05
CA LEU A 244 -2.93 2.77 -2.17
C LEU A 244 -4.42 3.10 -2.32
N SER A 245 -5.25 2.77 -1.33
CA SER A 245 -6.70 2.76 -1.45
C SER A 245 -7.28 4.14 -1.73
N SER A 246 -6.74 5.19 -1.12
CA SER A 246 -7.15 6.58 -1.37
C SER A 246 -7.12 6.96 -2.86
N ARG A 247 -6.29 6.28 -3.65
CA ARG A 247 -6.13 6.52 -5.08
C ARG A 247 -6.74 5.44 -5.96
N MET A 248 -6.82 4.19 -5.51
CA MET A 248 -7.13 3.06 -6.37
C MET A 248 -8.46 2.37 -6.07
N SER A 249 -8.85 2.22 -4.80
CA SER A 249 -10.02 1.43 -4.40
C SER A 249 -11.09 2.18 -3.62
N SER A 250 -10.75 3.29 -2.94
CA SER A 250 -11.71 4.05 -2.11
C SER A 250 -12.88 4.69 -2.88
N ARG A 251 -12.80 4.72 -4.20
CA ARG A 251 -13.86 5.22 -5.09
C ARG A 251 -14.21 4.14 -6.11
N PRO A 252 -15.46 4.10 -6.62
CA PRO A 252 -15.86 3.16 -7.68
C PRO A 252 -15.08 3.46 -8.96
N MET A 253 -13.97 2.76 -9.16
CA MET A 253 -13.10 2.86 -10.34
C MET A 253 -12.73 1.46 -10.79
N GLY A 254 -12.68 1.26 -12.11
CA GLY A 254 -12.12 0.05 -12.71
C GLY A 254 -10.77 0.36 -13.35
N TRP A 255 -9.79 -0.44 -13.04
CA TRP A 255 -8.40 -0.31 -13.52
C TRP A 255 -8.04 -1.39 -14.52
N SER A 256 -7.05 -1.14 -15.37
CA SER A 256 -6.32 -2.23 -16.03
C SER A 256 -5.26 -2.75 -15.06
N ARG A 257 -4.90 -4.04 -15.14
CA ARG A 257 -3.85 -4.65 -14.30
C ARG A 257 -2.54 -3.84 -14.36
N THR A 258 -2.05 -3.52 -15.57
CA THR A 258 -0.86 -2.65 -15.75
C THR A 258 -1.04 -1.28 -15.11
N GLY A 259 -2.26 -0.71 -15.16
CA GLY A 259 -2.55 0.58 -14.52
C GLY A 259 -2.46 0.52 -13.00
N VAL A 260 -2.93 -0.57 -12.38
CA VAL A 260 -2.78 -0.80 -10.93
C VAL A 260 -1.31 -0.92 -10.56
N ASP A 261 -0.57 -1.77 -11.27
CA ASP A 261 0.86 -1.99 -11.02
C ASP A 261 1.66 -0.68 -11.08
N LYS A 262 1.54 0.05 -12.19
CA LYS A 262 2.26 1.31 -12.37
C LYS A 262 1.84 2.39 -11.36
N MET A 263 0.56 2.40 -10.96
CA MET A 263 0.08 3.33 -9.94
C MET A 263 0.62 2.94 -8.55
N ALA A 264 0.68 1.66 -8.21
CA ALA A 264 1.24 1.19 -6.95
C ALA A 264 2.72 1.59 -6.80
N HIS A 265 3.54 1.32 -7.82
CA HIS A 265 4.94 1.76 -7.86
C HIS A 265 5.07 3.30 -7.78
N LEU A 266 4.21 4.04 -8.51
CA LEU A 266 4.22 5.51 -8.47
C LEU A 266 3.90 6.05 -7.06
N ARG A 267 2.97 5.40 -6.37
CA ARG A 267 2.62 5.77 -5.00
C ARG A 267 3.77 5.46 -4.04
N ALA A 268 4.41 4.30 -4.14
CA ALA A 268 5.60 3.98 -3.35
C ALA A 268 6.73 4.99 -3.61
N TYR A 269 7.02 5.28 -4.88
CA TYR A 269 8.01 6.29 -5.28
C TYR A 269 7.74 7.66 -4.65
N TYR A 270 6.49 8.14 -4.72
CA TYR A 270 6.06 9.40 -4.11
C TYR A 270 6.24 9.42 -2.59
N TRP A 271 5.81 8.36 -1.91
CA TRP A 271 5.89 8.27 -0.45
C TRP A 271 7.32 8.08 0.06
N ASN A 272 8.22 7.59 -0.77
CA ASN A 272 9.66 7.54 -0.51
C ASN A 272 10.37 8.90 -0.77
N GLY A 273 9.62 9.95 -1.04
CA GLY A 273 10.17 11.27 -1.31
C GLY A 273 10.72 11.46 -2.72
N GLY A 274 10.36 10.58 -3.65
CA GLY A 274 10.79 10.69 -5.04
C GLY A 274 10.29 11.96 -5.73
N ASP A 275 11.18 12.62 -6.48
CA ASP A 275 10.82 13.81 -7.26
C ASP A 275 10.01 13.44 -8.50
N MET A 276 8.73 13.79 -8.48
CA MET A 276 7.79 13.51 -9.58
C MET A 276 8.18 14.24 -10.87
N LEU A 277 8.78 15.42 -10.79
CA LEU A 277 9.19 16.18 -11.96
C LEU A 277 10.42 15.52 -12.61
N GLU A 278 11.37 15.10 -11.81
CA GLU A 278 12.55 14.37 -12.30
C GLU A 278 12.16 13.02 -12.89
N LEU A 279 11.21 12.31 -12.27
CA LEU A 279 10.66 11.07 -12.84
C LEU A 279 10.10 11.30 -14.26
N VAL A 280 9.35 12.38 -14.47
CA VAL A 280 8.83 12.73 -15.81
C VAL A 280 9.95 13.07 -16.78
N ARG A 281 10.97 13.81 -16.35
CA ARG A 281 12.13 14.16 -17.20
C ARG A 281 12.94 12.91 -17.60
N GLN A 282 13.07 11.94 -16.73
CA GLN A 282 13.73 10.67 -17.03
C GLN A 282 12.99 9.91 -18.14
N GLN A 283 11.66 9.86 -18.11
CA GLN A 283 10.87 9.22 -19.17
C GLN A 283 11.11 9.84 -20.55
N GLU A 284 11.37 11.14 -20.60
CA GLU A 284 11.66 11.84 -21.85
C GLU A 284 13.07 11.52 -22.37
N ARG A 285 14.04 11.29 -21.48
CA ARG A 285 15.42 10.91 -21.84
C ARG A 285 15.54 9.48 -22.37
N GLU A 286 14.67 8.56 -21.89
CA GLU A 286 14.66 7.16 -22.31
C GLU A 286 13.91 6.88 -23.61
N LEU A 287 13.26 7.88 -24.23
CA LEU A 287 12.66 7.70 -25.54
C LEU A 287 13.78 7.43 -26.55
N PRO A 288 13.74 6.28 -27.28
CA PRO A 288 14.74 6.02 -28.30
C PRO A 288 14.68 7.13 -29.34
N VAL A 289 15.80 7.81 -29.54
CA VAL A 289 15.97 8.71 -30.67
C VAL A 289 15.86 7.83 -31.89
N ALA A 290 14.84 8.06 -32.73
CA ALA A 290 14.72 7.32 -33.98
C ALA A 290 16.02 7.50 -34.77
N ALA A 291 16.64 6.39 -35.15
CA ALA A 291 17.89 6.41 -35.93
C ALA A 291 17.64 7.28 -37.18
N GLY A 292 18.31 8.44 -37.26
CA GLY A 292 18.20 9.38 -38.38
C GLY A 292 17.64 10.76 -38.06
N THR A 293 17.18 11.02 -36.83
CA THR A 293 16.93 12.38 -36.38
C THR A 293 18.18 12.92 -35.71
N GLU A 294 18.92 13.77 -36.43
CA GLU A 294 19.89 14.66 -35.78
C GLU A 294 19.17 15.39 -34.64
N ASN A 295 19.83 15.51 -33.48
CA ASN A 295 19.33 16.27 -32.35
C ASN A 295 18.98 17.70 -32.81
N GLU A 296 17.76 17.93 -33.25
CA GLU A 296 17.20 19.27 -33.22
C GLU A 296 17.06 19.63 -31.75
N VAL A 297 18.12 20.22 -31.22
CA VAL A 297 18.01 21.07 -30.04
C VAL A 297 16.85 22.01 -30.38
N LEU A 298 15.69 21.81 -29.71
CA LEU A 298 14.55 22.71 -29.84
C LEU A 298 15.11 24.12 -29.66
N SER A 299 15.31 24.84 -30.75
CA SER A 299 15.90 26.16 -30.67
C SER A 299 14.99 27.02 -29.80
N CYS A 300 15.55 27.96 -29.08
CA CYS A 300 14.78 28.92 -28.28
C CYS A 300 13.65 29.54 -29.09
N GLU A 301 13.83 29.67 -30.42
CA GLU A 301 12.81 30.10 -31.38
C GLU A 301 11.64 29.10 -31.55
N SER A 302 11.87 27.79 -31.56
CA SER A 302 10.80 26.80 -31.67
C SER A 302 9.97 26.73 -30.38
N MET A 303 10.57 26.90 -29.24
CA MET A 303 9.86 27.03 -27.95
C MET A 303 9.03 28.32 -27.90
N LEU A 304 9.59 29.44 -28.31
CA LEU A 304 8.90 30.72 -28.40
C LEU A 304 7.76 30.71 -29.44
N ARG A 305 7.90 29.98 -30.56
CA ARG A 305 6.82 29.76 -31.52
C ARG A 305 5.71 28.93 -30.94
N TRP A 306 6.04 27.89 -30.20
CA TRP A 306 5.05 27.03 -29.54
C TRP A 306 4.28 27.78 -28.45
N GLU A 307 4.96 28.61 -27.64
CA GLU A 307 4.32 29.48 -26.66
C GLU A 307 3.45 30.56 -27.30
N ARG A 308 3.91 31.21 -28.35
CA ARG A 308 3.07 32.17 -29.12
C ARG A 308 1.85 31.50 -29.71
N HIS A 309 1.97 30.27 -30.24
CA HIS A 309 0.82 29.52 -30.75
C HIS A 309 -0.18 29.16 -29.67
N ARG A 310 0.32 28.82 -28.47
CA ARG A 310 -0.49 28.55 -27.28
C ARG A 310 -1.22 29.82 -26.82
N HIS A 311 -0.54 30.94 -26.75
CA HIS A 311 -1.12 32.24 -26.43
C HIS A 311 -2.17 32.67 -27.41
N ASN A 312 -1.94 32.51 -28.71
CA ASN A 312 -2.89 32.83 -29.75
C ASN A 312 -4.14 31.95 -29.72
N LYS A 313 -4.01 30.65 -29.37
CA LYS A 313 -5.17 29.79 -29.17
C LYS A 313 -5.98 30.21 -27.92
N LEU A 314 -5.33 30.57 -26.84
CA LEU A 314 -5.98 31.09 -25.61
C LEU A 314 -6.69 32.43 -25.92
N GLY A 315 -6.05 33.33 -26.63
CA GLY A 315 -6.65 34.61 -27.08
C GLY A 315 -7.93 34.40 -27.86
N LYS A 316 -7.91 33.52 -28.86
CA LYS A 316 -9.11 33.16 -29.65
C LYS A 316 -10.21 32.52 -28.83
N TYR A 317 -9.84 31.70 -27.86
CA TYR A 317 -10.80 31.07 -26.95
C TYR A 317 -11.45 32.11 -26.02
N ILE A 318 -10.66 33.04 -25.48
CA ILE A 318 -11.16 34.18 -24.68
C ILE A 318 -12.04 35.12 -25.52
N GLU A 319 -11.67 35.41 -26.76
CA GLU A 319 -12.50 36.17 -27.68
C GLU A 319 -13.83 35.49 -27.99
N SER A 320 -13.84 34.16 -28.20
CA SER A 320 -15.08 33.41 -28.43
C SER A 320 -16.01 33.42 -27.22
N ILE A 321 -15.45 33.34 -25.99
CA ILE A 321 -16.21 33.50 -24.77
C ILE A 321 -16.73 34.93 -24.62
N ASN A 322 -15.94 35.93 -24.98
CA ASN A 322 -16.32 37.33 -24.92
C ASN A 322 -17.46 37.70 -25.88
N HIS A 323 -17.64 36.99 -26.99
CA HIS A 323 -18.74 37.20 -27.90
C HIS A 323 -20.05 36.47 -27.57
N SER A 324 -19.98 35.42 -26.76
CA SER A 324 -21.11 34.50 -26.51
C SER A 324 -21.77 34.60 -25.15
N VAL A 325 -21.28 35.43 -24.21
CA VAL A 325 -21.68 35.34 -22.79
C VAL A 325 -21.97 36.72 -22.16
N SER A 326 -22.95 36.79 -21.24
CA SER A 326 -23.36 37.99 -20.50
C SER A 326 -22.21 38.58 -19.64
N THR A 327 -22.31 39.90 -19.37
CA THR A 327 -21.24 40.68 -18.70
C THR A 327 -20.80 40.16 -17.34
N GLU A 328 -21.66 39.46 -16.62
CA GLU A 328 -21.33 38.88 -15.29
C GLU A 328 -20.48 37.63 -15.43
N VAL A 329 -20.77 36.74 -16.39
CA VAL A 329 -20.00 35.54 -16.63
C VAL A 329 -18.61 35.88 -17.21
N LYS A 330 -18.50 37.01 -17.96
CA LYS A 330 -17.20 37.54 -18.41
C LYS A 330 -16.27 37.92 -17.26
N LYS A 331 -16.80 38.53 -16.21
CA LYS A 331 -16.02 38.85 -14.99
C LYS A 331 -15.56 37.62 -14.26
N TYR A 332 -16.39 36.58 -14.17
CA TYR A 332 -16.04 35.31 -13.54
C TYR A 332 -14.97 34.52 -14.32
N ALA A 333 -15.09 34.48 -15.64
CA ALA A 333 -14.11 33.82 -16.50
C ALA A 333 -12.74 34.51 -16.46
N TRP A 334 -12.75 35.87 -16.45
CA TRP A 334 -11.53 36.67 -16.31
C TRP A 334 -10.86 36.44 -14.94
N PHE A 335 -11.64 36.36 -13.87
CA PHE A 335 -11.16 36.12 -12.51
C PHE A 335 -10.55 34.71 -12.37
N HIS A 336 -11.19 33.70 -12.94
CA HIS A 336 -10.67 32.31 -12.96
C HIS A 336 -9.38 32.18 -13.78
N ALA A 337 -9.28 32.82 -14.92
CA ALA A 337 -8.07 32.78 -15.76
C ALA A 337 -6.86 33.46 -15.07
N HIS A 338 -7.09 34.50 -14.26
CA HIS A 338 -6.00 35.22 -13.59
C HIS A 338 -5.57 34.59 -12.25
N ILE A 339 -6.48 33.89 -11.55
CA ILE A 339 -6.16 33.26 -10.26
C ILE A 339 -5.57 31.86 -10.44
N TRP A 340 -5.97 31.13 -11.46
CA TRP A 340 -5.57 29.73 -11.66
C TRP A 340 -4.51 29.52 -12.75
N GLY A 341 -4.00 30.58 -13.37
CA GLY A 341 -2.90 30.50 -14.34
C GLY A 341 -3.21 29.65 -15.58
N LEU A 342 -4.46 29.63 -16.01
CA LEU A 342 -4.92 28.98 -17.24
C LEU A 342 -4.77 29.87 -18.46
#